data_b27fe7c71e544fbd63e8d8c40dfbb888
#
_entry.id   b27fe7c71e544fbd63e8d8c40dfbb888
#
_cell.length_a   1.000
_cell.length_b   1.000
_cell.length_c   1.000
_cell.angle_alpha   90.00
_cell.angle_beta   90.00
_cell.angle_gamma   90.00
#
_symmetry.space_group_name_H-M   'P 1'
#
loop_
_entity.id
_entity.type
_entity.pdbx_description
1 polymer ?
#
loop_
_entity_poly.entity_id
_entity_poly.type
_entity_poly.pdbx_seq_one_letter_code
_entity_poly.pdbx_strand_id
1 'polypeptide(L)'
;MPALRVPIDGVNIESFKGGFSQLRGIRLHEAVDILVPRGTPVHAVRDGTIAKLLSSTLGGITIYQFDPDGWLCFYYAHLDRYATGLHDGQHVAQGEVIGYVGTSGNAPPGSPHLHFAITQLTTDRKWWQGRALDPYLIFKK
;
A
#
# COMPACT_ATOMS: atom_id res chain seq x y z
N MET A 1 9.16 -16.94 -2.90
CA MET A 1 8.08 -16.10 -2.32
C MET A 1 6.81 -16.32 -3.13
N PRO A 2 5.67 -16.56 -2.49
CA PRO A 2 4.39 -16.61 -3.21
C PRO A 2 4.12 -15.30 -3.94
N ALA A 3 3.45 -15.40 -5.07
CA ALA A 3 3.12 -14.24 -5.88
C ALA A 3 2.21 -13.28 -5.11
N LEU A 4 2.46 -11.98 -5.25
CA LEU A 4 1.58 -10.96 -4.71
C LEU A 4 0.41 -10.73 -5.66
N ARG A 5 -0.73 -10.38 -5.10
CA ARG A 5 -1.90 -9.92 -5.84
C ARG A 5 -1.84 -8.40 -5.92
N VAL A 6 -2.20 -7.80 -7.07
CA VAL A 6 -2.33 -6.35 -7.15
C VAL A 6 -3.43 -5.86 -6.17
N PRO A 7 -3.25 -4.69 -5.57
CA PRO A 7 -4.22 -4.21 -4.56
C PRO A 7 -5.54 -3.71 -5.15
N ILE A 8 -5.58 -3.41 -6.45
CA ILE A 8 -6.77 -2.91 -7.15
C ILE A 8 -7.09 -3.84 -8.30
N ASP A 9 -8.34 -4.31 -8.37
CA ASP A 9 -8.78 -5.18 -9.46
C ASP A 9 -8.64 -4.50 -10.82
N GLY A 10 -8.24 -5.28 -11.82
CA GLY A 10 -8.16 -4.83 -13.21
C GLY A 10 -6.96 -3.97 -13.56
N VAL A 11 -6.05 -3.73 -12.61
CA VAL A 11 -4.86 -2.92 -12.87
C VAL A 11 -3.73 -3.81 -13.43
N ASN A 12 -3.13 -3.33 -14.52
CA ASN A 12 -1.99 -4.02 -15.13
C ASN A 12 -0.70 -3.59 -14.42
N ILE A 13 0.13 -4.54 -13.99
CA ILE A 13 1.38 -4.25 -13.29
C ILE A 13 2.34 -3.42 -14.13
N GLU A 14 2.22 -3.45 -15.47
CA GLU A 14 3.07 -2.64 -16.36
C GLU A 14 2.86 -1.14 -16.11
N SER A 15 1.71 -0.73 -15.58
CA SER A 15 1.47 0.66 -15.21
C SER A 15 2.33 1.13 -14.04
N PHE A 16 2.94 0.21 -13.29
CA PHE A 16 3.81 0.53 -12.16
C PHE A 16 5.24 0.83 -12.58
N LYS A 17 5.60 0.47 -13.81
CA LYS A 17 6.97 0.59 -14.29
C LYS A 17 7.43 2.05 -14.25
N GLY A 18 8.56 2.29 -13.58
CA GLY A 18 9.14 3.62 -13.47
C GLY A 18 8.56 4.48 -12.33
N GLY A 19 7.44 4.09 -11.72
CA GLY A 19 6.82 4.88 -10.65
C GLY A 19 7.71 5.02 -9.42
N PHE A 20 8.41 3.95 -9.06
CA PHE A 20 9.29 3.93 -7.89
C PHE A 20 10.42 4.95 -7.99
N SER A 21 10.99 5.11 -9.19
CA SER A 21 12.12 6.00 -9.43
C SER A 21 11.70 7.41 -9.85
N GLN A 22 10.41 7.69 -9.89
CA GLN A 22 9.89 8.99 -10.25
C GLN A 22 10.30 10.03 -9.21
N LEU A 23 10.79 11.18 -9.67
CA LEU A 23 11.19 12.24 -8.76
C LEU A 23 9.97 12.96 -8.19
N ARG A 24 10.05 13.27 -6.91
CA ARG A 24 9.13 14.14 -6.18
C ARG A 24 9.97 15.24 -5.54
N GLY A 25 10.22 16.32 -6.28
CA GLY A 25 11.21 17.32 -5.90
C GLY A 25 12.61 16.68 -5.94
N ILE A 26 13.31 16.66 -4.81
CA ILE A 26 14.66 16.05 -4.70
C ILE A 26 14.62 14.61 -4.19
N ARG A 27 13.42 14.06 -3.95
CA ARG A 27 13.25 12.70 -3.43
C ARG A 27 12.72 11.78 -4.49
N LEU A 28 13.07 10.50 -4.41
CA LEU A 28 12.42 9.47 -5.21
C LEU A 28 11.04 9.18 -4.61
N HIS A 29 10.07 8.83 -5.46
CA HIS A 29 8.72 8.47 -5.04
C HIS A 29 8.72 7.23 -4.11
N GLU A 30 9.52 6.23 -4.45
CA GLU A 30 9.68 4.99 -3.67
C GLU A 30 8.38 4.21 -3.47
N ALA A 31 7.43 4.38 -4.40
CA ALA A 31 6.11 3.79 -4.36
C ALA A 31 5.50 3.81 -5.75
N VAL A 32 4.26 3.34 -5.88
CA VAL A 32 3.48 3.51 -7.10
C VAL A 32 2.15 4.16 -6.76
N ASP A 33 1.64 4.99 -7.68
CA ASP A 33 0.31 5.60 -7.58
C ASP A 33 -0.61 4.92 -8.57
N ILE A 34 -1.76 4.48 -8.09
CA ILE A 34 -2.77 3.81 -8.91
C ILE A 34 -4.00 4.71 -8.96
N LEU A 35 -4.21 5.37 -10.11
CA LEU A 35 -5.31 6.31 -10.29
C LEU A 35 -6.58 5.53 -10.61
N VAL A 36 -7.53 5.56 -9.70
CA VAL A 36 -8.84 4.90 -9.83
C VAL A 36 -9.86 5.74 -9.06
N PRO A 37 -11.16 5.57 -9.34
CA PRO A 37 -12.18 6.37 -8.67
C PRO A 37 -12.21 6.21 -7.16
N ARG A 38 -12.64 7.26 -6.47
CA ARG A 38 -12.92 7.21 -5.04
C ARG A 38 -13.89 6.08 -4.74
N GLY A 39 -13.63 5.34 -3.65
CA GLY A 39 -14.47 4.23 -3.24
C GLY A 39 -14.12 2.90 -3.88
N THR A 40 -13.12 2.86 -4.79
CA THR A 40 -12.66 1.60 -5.36
C THR A 40 -12.10 0.71 -4.24
N PRO A 41 -12.50 -0.57 -4.15
CA PRO A 41 -11.99 -1.46 -3.10
C PRO A 41 -10.49 -1.68 -3.20
N VAL A 42 -9.84 -1.69 -2.05
CA VAL A 42 -8.41 -2.00 -1.92
C VAL A 42 -8.29 -3.39 -1.29
N HIS A 43 -7.57 -4.28 -1.95
CA HIS A 43 -7.41 -5.67 -1.52
C HIS A 43 -6.02 -5.90 -0.93
N ALA A 44 -5.94 -6.71 0.12
CA ALA A 44 -4.66 -7.12 0.67
C ALA A 44 -3.86 -7.86 -0.41
N VAL A 45 -2.61 -7.44 -0.60
CA VAL A 45 -1.76 -8.00 -1.67
C VAL A 45 -1.26 -9.40 -1.34
N ARG A 46 -1.36 -9.81 -0.08
CA ARG A 46 -0.93 -11.10 0.41
C ARG A 46 -1.61 -11.39 1.75
N ASP A 47 -1.58 -12.65 2.19
CA ASP A 47 -1.93 -12.98 3.57
C ASP A 47 -1.01 -12.22 4.51
N GLY A 48 -1.50 -11.88 5.68
CA GLY A 48 -0.65 -11.24 6.66
C GLY A 48 -1.43 -10.67 7.83
N THR A 49 -0.82 -9.69 8.49
CA THR A 49 -1.36 -9.07 9.69
C THR A 49 -1.39 -7.55 9.53
N ILE A 50 -2.47 -6.93 9.96
CA ILE A 50 -2.53 -5.47 10.01
C ILE A 50 -1.61 -5.01 11.13
N ALA A 51 -0.48 -4.40 10.76
CA ALA A 51 0.51 -3.94 11.73
C ALA A 51 0.08 -2.64 12.40
N LYS A 52 -0.51 -1.73 11.62
CA LYS A 52 -0.92 -0.42 12.15
C LYS A 52 -1.92 0.24 11.21
N LEU A 53 -2.98 0.77 11.80
CA LEU A 53 -3.88 1.72 11.15
C LEU A 53 -3.54 3.10 11.67
N LEU A 54 -3.29 4.04 10.77
CA LEU A 54 -2.81 5.37 11.15
C LEU A 54 -3.43 6.43 10.25
N SER A 55 -3.79 7.57 10.85
CA SER A 55 -4.19 8.74 10.10
C SER A 55 -3.09 9.79 10.26
N SER A 56 -2.57 10.30 9.15
CA SER A 56 -1.47 11.26 9.16
C SER A 56 -1.74 12.41 8.21
N THR A 57 -0.96 13.50 8.37
CA THR A 57 -1.10 14.68 7.51
C THR A 57 -0.73 14.37 6.07
N LEU A 58 0.32 13.59 5.84
CA LEU A 58 0.80 13.29 4.49
C LEU A 58 0.05 12.13 3.85
N GLY A 59 -0.01 10.99 4.51
CA GLY A 59 -0.63 9.80 3.94
C GLY A 59 -2.14 9.75 4.06
N GLY A 60 -2.71 10.53 4.98
CA GLY A 60 -4.12 10.47 5.28
C GLY A 60 -4.47 9.18 6.03
N ILE A 61 -5.57 8.56 5.65
CA ILE A 61 -6.00 7.27 6.22
C ILE A 61 -5.15 6.18 5.58
N THR A 62 -4.37 5.45 6.39
CA THR A 62 -3.36 4.50 5.90
C THR A 62 -3.44 3.16 6.58
N ILE A 63 -2.92 2.14 5.91
CA ILE A 63 -2.78 0.78 6.43
C ILE A 63 -1.32 0.36 6.25
N TYR A 64 -0.72 -0.17 7.32
CA TYR A 64 0.55 -0.89 7.29
C TYR A 64 0.24 -2.36 7.53
N GLN A 65 0.59 -3.22 6.58
CA GLN A 65 0.35 -4.65 6.65
C GLN A 65 1.68 -5.41 6.58
N PHE A 66 1.91 -6.34 7.50
CA PHE A 66 3.07 -7.25 7.44
C PHE A 66 2.71 -8.49 6.64
N ASP A 67 3.69 -9.05 5.92
CA ASP A 67 3.54 -10.37 5.33
C ASP A 67 3.64 -11.46 6.42
N PRO A 68 3.28 -12.72 6.12
CA PRO A 68 3.25 -13.76 7.16
C PRO A 68 4.60 -14.00 7.84
N ASP A 69 5.69 -13.82 7.11
CA ASP A 69 7.04 -14.06 7.62
C ASP A 69 7.63 -12.85 8.35
N GLY A 70 6.98 -11.70 8.23
CA GLY A 70 7.43 -10.47 8.88
C GLY A 70 8.67 -9.85 8.24
N TRP A 71 8.91 -10.10 6.95
CA TRP A 71 10.03 -9.50 6.22
C TRP A 71 9.62 -8.29 5.38
N LEU A 72 8.35 -8.22 4.98
CA LEU A 72 7.84 -7.13 4.14
C LEU A 72 6.72 -6.39 4.86
N CYS A 73 6.67 -5.09 4.60
CA CYS A 73 5.56 -4.24 5.00
C CYS A 73 4.93 -3.64 3.75
N PHE A 74 3.62 -3.77 3.64
CA PHE A 74 2.83 -3.20 2.55
C PHE A 74 2.11 -1.97 3.09
N TYR A 75 2.26 -0.84 2.40
CA TYR A 75 1.71 0.44 2.81
C TYR A 75 0.65 0.90 1.80
N TYR A 76 -0.54 1.20 2.30
CA TYR A 76 -1.67 1.63 1.48
C TYR A 76 -2.11 3.01 2.02
N ALA A 77 -2.07 4.03 1.18
CA ALA A 77 -2.30 5.41 1.65
C ALA A 77 -3.37 6.15 0.85
N HIS A 78 -3.79 7.29 1.37
CA HIS A 78 -4.82 8.18 0.82
C HIS A 78 -6.19 7.52 0.76
N LEU A 79 -6.47 6.62 1.69
CA LEU A 79 -7.74 5.89 1.71
C LEU A 79 -8.89 6.81 2.09
N ASP A 80 -10.10 6.47 1.61
CA ASP A 80 -11.34 7.12 2.01
C ASP A 80 -11.78 6.61 3.39
N ARG A 81 -11.70 5.30 3.57
CA ARG A 81 -12.04 4.64 4.83
C ARG A 81 -11.46 3.23 4.88
N TYR A 82 -11.44 2.65 6.05
CA TYR A 82 -11.10 1.24 6.24
C TYR A 82 -12.31 0.35 5.97
N ALA A 83 -12.06 -0.93 5.67
CA ALA A 83 -13.12 -1.93 5.69
C ALA A 83 -13.71 -2.01 7.10
N THR A 84 -15.02 -2.28 7.17
CA THR A 84 -15.73 -2.33 8.44
C THR A 84 -15.08 -3.34 9.39
N GLY A 85 -14.76 -2.89 10.61
CA GLY A 85 -14.20 -3.76 11.64
C GLY A 85 -12.70 -3.99 11.56
N LEU A 86 -12.02 -3.43 10.56
CA LEU A 86 -10.56 -3.59 10.45
C LEU A 86 -9.88 -2.99 11.68
N HIS A 87 -8.90 -3.71 12.23
CA HIS A 87 -8.19 -3.26 13.44
C HIS A 87 -6.74 -3.74 13.44
N ASP A 88 -5.92 -3.08 14.26
CA ASP A 88 -4.53 -3.47 14.47
C ASP A 88 -4.47 -4.92 14.98
N GLY A 89 -3.53 -5.70 14.45
CA GLY A 89 -3.34 -7.09 14.84
C GLY A 89 -4.23 -8.08 14.10
N GLN A 90 -5.16 -7.62 13.28
CA GLN A 90 -6.06 -8.50 12.56
C GLN A 90 -5.33 -9.27 11.45
N HIS A 91 -5.59 -10.57 11.35
CA HIS A 91 -5.12 -11.37 10.22
C HIS A 91 -6.01 -11.10 9.02
N VAL A 92 -5.38 -10.95 7.85
CA VAL A 92 -6.10 -10.76 6.58
C VAL A 92 -5.59 -11.77 5.56
N ALA A 93 -6.48 -12.17 4.66
CA ALA A 93 -6.13 -13.08 3.56
C ALA A 93 -5.84 -12.27 2.30
N GLN A 94 -4.98 -12.82 1.44
CA GLN A 94 -4.74 -12.23 0.13
C GLN A 94 -6.08 -12.05 -0.60
N GLY A 95 -6.31 -10.86 -1.13
CA GLY A 95 -7.55 -10.54 -1.84
C GLY A 95 -8.67 -10.01 -0.97
N GLU A 96 -8.54 -10.08 0.36
CA GLU A 96 -9.55 -9.52 1.27
C GLU A 96 -9.60 -8.00 1.11
N VAL A 97 -10.81 -7.42 1.07
CA VAL A 97 -10.98 -5.97 1.01
C VAL A 97 -10.62 -5.39 2.37
N ILE A 98 -9.65 -4.46 2.39
CA ILE A 98 -9.17 -3.85 3.63
C ILE A 98 -9.47 -2.36 3.72
N GLY A 99 -9.87 -1.75 2.60
CA GLY A 99 -10.19 -0.32 2.57
C GLY A 99 -10.69 0.12 1.22
N TYR A 100 -10.81 1.42 1.05
CA TYR A 100 -11.36 2.02 -0.17
C TYR A 100 -10.53 3.25 -0.55
N VAL A 101 -10.31 3.41 -1.86
CA VAL A 101 -9.52 4.51 -2.41
C VAL A 101 -10.16 5.86 -2.11
N GLY A 102 -9.35 6.85 -1.77
CA GLY A 102 -9.81 8.20 -1.51
C GLY A 102 -8.80 9.26 -1.91
N THR A 103 -8.89 10.40 -1.22
CA THR A 103 -8.02 11.56 -1.43
C THR A 103 -7.53 12.14 -0.10
N SER A 104 -7.51 11.33 0.96
CA SER A 104 -7.10 11.81 2.27
C SER A 104 -5.61 12.13 2.32
N GLY A 105 -5.20 12.90 3.32
CA GLY A 105 -3.83 13.36 3.43
C GLY A 105 -3.50 14.43 2.41
N ASN A 106 -2.32 14.37 1.82
CA ASN A 106 -1.85 15.35 0.85
C ASN A 106 -2.23 15.02 -0.60
N ALA A 107 -3.09 14.04 -0.83
CA ALA A 107 -3.54 13.72 -2.18
C ALA A 107 -4.38 14.87 -2.75
N PRO A 108 -4.20 15.22 -4.03
CA PRO A 108 -5.05 16.25 -4.65
C PRO A 108 -6.52 15.80 -4.64
N PRO A 109 -7.48 16.66 -4.18
CA PRO A 109 -8.88 16.25 -4.08
C PRO A 109 -9.51 15.79 -5.40
N GLY A 110 -9.06 16.35 -6.52
CA GLY A 110 -9.58 15.99 -7.83
C GLY A 110 -8.92 14.78 -8.46
N SER A 111 -8.02 14.10 -7.75
CA SER A 111 -7.21 13.00 -8.31
C SER A 111 -7.14 11.83 -7.34
N PRO A 112 -8.26 11.11 -7.12
CA PRO A 112 -8.23 9.93 -6.25
C PRO A 112 -7.22 8.91 -6.75
N HIS A 113 -6.48 8.33 -5.82
CA HIS A 113 -5.52 7.28 -6.17
C HIS A 113 -5.12 6.51 -4.92
N LEU A 114 -4.62 5.29 -5.12
CA LEU A 114 -3.96 4.54 -4.09
C LEU A 114 -2.46 4.77 -4.21
N HIS A 115 -1.84 5.25 -3.14
CA HIS A 115 -0.39 5.28 -3.02
C HIS A 115 0.01 3.98 -2.33
N PHE A 116 0.78 3.15 -3.01
CA PHE A 116 1.15 1.83 -2.54
C PHE A 116 2.66 1.66 -2.51
N ALA A 117 3.19 1.20 -1.38
CA ALA A 117 4.63 0.99 -1.21
C ALA A 117 4.90 -0.36 -0.57
N ILE A 118 6.09 -0.90 -0.85
CA ILE A 118 6.59 -2.14 -0.25
C ILE A 118 7.92 -1.81 0.41
N THR A 119 8.07 -2.20 1.67
CA THR A 119 9.29 -1.99 2.44
C THR A 119 9.82 -3.32 2.95
N GLN A 120 11.12 -3.56 2.79
CA GLN A 120 11.79 -4.68 3.44
C GLN A 120 12.09 -4.27 4.86
N LEU A 121 11.56 -5.02 5.82
CA LEU A 121 11.70 -4.69 7.24
C LEU A 121 13.12 -4.95 7.75
N THR A 122 13.53 -4.19 8.76
CA THR A 122 14.74 -4.47 9.51
C THR A 122 14.48 -5.63 10.48
N THR A 123 15.51 -6.13 11.15
CA THR A 123 15.36 -7.20 12.13
C THR A 123 14.43 -6.82 13.29
N ASP A 124 14.30 -5.51 13.57
CA ASP A 124 13.38 -5.01 14.61
C ASP A 124 11.92 -5.07 14.19
N ARG A 125 11.65 -5.23 12.90
CA ARG A 125 10.31 -5.38 12.32
C ARG A 125 9.35 -4.27 12.74
N LYS A 126 9.82 -3.01 12.57
CA LYS A 126 9.01 -1.83 12.85
C LYS A 126 8.31 -1.36 11.57
N TRP A 127 7.00 -1.12 11.63
CA TRP A 127 6.24 -0.72 10.44
C TRP A 127 6.70 0.61 9.84
N TRP A 128 7.42 1.45 10.61
CA TRP A 128 7.89 2.77 10.16
C TRP A 128 9.35 2.77 9.70
N GLN A 129 10.01 1.62 9.65
CA GLN A 129 11.41 1.50 9.23
C GLN A 129 11.58 0.44 8.17
N GLY A 130 12.58 0.62 7.32
CA GLY A 130 12.93 -0.40 6.37
C GLY A 130 13.45 0.20 5.07
N ARG A 131 13.76 -0.68 4.13
CA ARG A 131 14.25 -0.30 2.81
C ARG A 131 13.12 -0.41 1.78
N ALA A 132 12.88 0.69 1.06
CA ALA A 132 11.86 0.69 0.01
C ALA A 132 12.26 -0.25 -1.13
N LEU A 133 11.29 -1.03 -1.62
CA LEU A 133 11.44 -1.94 -2.75
C LEU A 133 10.53 -1.47 -3.88
N ASP A 134 11.00 -1.64 -5.13
CA ASP A 134 10.19 -1.28 -6.29
C ASP A 134 9.02 -2.26 -6.45
N PRO A 135 7.76 -1.82 -6.27
CA PRO A 135 6.62 -2.71 -6.39
C PRO A 135 6.54 -3.41 -7.76
N TYR A 136 6.91 -2.72 -8.84
CA TYR A 136 6.90 -3.33 -10.16
C TYR A 136 7.76 -4.60 -10.20
N LEU A 137 8.97 -4.53 -9.65
CA LEU A 137 9.88 -5.67 -9.65
C LEU A 137 9.38 -6.82 -8.77
N ILE A 138 8.69 -6.51 -7.70
CA ILE A 138 8.13 -7.53 -6.80
C ILE A 138 6.93 -8.22 -7.44
N PHE A 139 6.00 -7.46 -8.02
CA PHE A 139 4.81 -8.03 -8.68
C PHE A 139 5.17 -8.82 -9.92
N LYS A 140 6.23 -8.41 -10.60
CA LYS A 140 6.67 -9.03 -11.86
C LYS A 140 7.17 -10.46 -11.68
N LYS A 141 7.63 -10.80 -10.49
CA LYS A 141 8.21 -12.12 -10.22
C LYS A 141 7.18 -13.25 -10.29
#